data_01586c5201c6c60ffd957abe3c1d5b37
#
_entry.id   01586c5201c6c60ffd957abe3c1d5b37
#
_cell.length_a   1.000
_cell.length_b   1.000
_cell.length_c   1.000
_cell.angle_alpha   90.00
_cell.angle_beta   90.00
_cell.angle_gamma   90.00
#
_symmetry.space_group_name_H-M   'P 1'
#
loop_
_entity.id
_entity.type
_entity.pdbx_description
1 polymer ?
#
loop_
_entity_poly.entity_id
_entity_poly.type
_entity_poly.pdbx_seq_one_letter_code
_entity_poly.pdbx_strand_id
1 'polypeptide(L)'
;MVTAVMPTYGRIDIAFENGEGSYLFDTNGEKYLDFATGIATNSLGHCHPHLVAAVQEQAAKLWHVSNLYNIPQQQRFADRLVENSFADTVFFCNSGAEAMEGCLKVARKYHFENGEPKREEIVCATGAFHGRTLTTLSAGDSEKYREGFGPRPDGFHHVAFGNLNEMRAAMSDKT
;
A
#
# COMPACT_ATOMS: atom_id res chain seq x y z
N MET A 1 23.44 19.82 12.78
CA MET A 1 23.37 20.11 11.32
C MET A 1 22.06 19.55 10.79
N VAL A 2 21.28 20.34 10.06
CA VAL A 2 20.04 19.82 9.45
C VAL A 2 20.46 18.95 8.26
N THR A 3 20.01 17.69 8.23
CA THR A 3 20.28 16.78 7.09
C THR A 3 19.43 17.17 5.90
N ALA A 4 19.92 16.97 4.67
CA ALA A 4 19.14 17.20 3.45
C ALA A 4 17.92 16.27 3.35
N VAL A 5 17.97 15.09 3.96
CA VAL A 5 16.83 14.18 4.09
C VAL A 5 16.02 14.60 5.31
N MET A 6 14.76 14.95 5.08
CA MET A 6 13.84 15.36 6.15
C MET A 6 13.76 14.29 7.26
N PRO A 7 13.92 14.65 8.53
CA PRO A 7 13.95 13.70 9.65
C PRO A 7 12.52 13.29 10.08
N THR A 8 11.76 12.71 9.17
CA THR A 8 10.40 12.21 9.41
C THR A 8 10.35 10.83 10.07
N TYR A 9 11.49 10.15 10.17
CA TYR A 9 11.62 8.82 10.78
C TYR A 9 12.76 8.82 11.81
N GLY A 10 12.58 8.09 12.91
CA GLY A 10 13.66 7.75 13.84
C GLY A 10 14.52 6.63 13.23
N ARG A 11 15.56 7.01 12.48
CA ARG A 11 16.46 6.04 11.85
C ARG A 11 17.44 5.48 12.87
N ILE A 12 17.73 4.18 12.74
CA ILE A 12 18.88 3.54 13.40
C ILE A 12 20.12 3.98 12.63
N ASP A 13 21.22 4.25 13.34
CA ASP A 13 22.49 4.67 12.74
C ASP A 13 23.27 3.48 12.16
N ILE A 14 22.67 2.84 11.17
CA ILE A 14 23.27 1.78 10.36
C ILE A 14 22.98 2.11 8.89
N ALA A 15 24.00 2.05 8.05
CA ALA A 15 23.88 2.22 6.61
C ALA A 15 24.17 0.91 5.88
N PHE A 16 23.18 0.32 5.23
CA PHE A 16 23.35 -0.88 4.42
C PHE A 16 23.73 -0.52 2.99
N GLU A 17 24.70 -1.23 2.43
CA GLU A 17 25.19 -1.03 1.07
C GLU A 17 24.86 -2.22 0.15
N ASN A 18 24.85 -3.44 0.69
CA ASN A 18 24.61 -4.65 -0.09
C ASN A 18 23.58 -5.55 0.59
N GLY A 19 22.95 -6.42 -0.22
CA GLY A 19 22.03 -7.45 0.26
C GLY A 19 22.11 -8.71 -0.59
N GLU A 20 22.07 -9.88 0.06
CA GLU A 20 22.06 -11.18 -0.61
C GLU A 20 21.16 -12.17 0.15
N GLY A 21 20.14 -12.69 -0.51
CA GLY A 21 19.17 -13.58 0.11
C GLY A 21 18.54 -12.95 1.36
N SER A 22 18.68 -13.59 2.51
CA SER A 22 18.16 -13.09 3.79
C SER A 22 19.14 -12.19 4.56
N TYR A 23 20.20 -11.72 3.94
CA TYR A 23 21.23 -10.95 4.63
C TYR A 23 21.43 -9.57 4.03
N LEU A 24 21.75 -8.61 4.91
CA LEU A 24 22.21 -7.28 4.60
C LEU A 24 23.66 -7.10 5.06
N PHE A 25 24.39 -6.24 4.38
CA PHE A 25 25.77 -5.90 4.72
C PHE A 25 25.86 -4.37 4.82
N ASP A 26 26.41 -3.88 5.93
CA ASP A 26 26.60 -2.46 6.13
C ASP A 26 27.82 -1.92 5.37
N THR A 27 28.03 -0.61 5.44
CA THR A 27 29.18 0.08 4.83
C THR A 27 30.55 -0.35 5.39
N ASN A 28 30.58 -1.06 6.52
CA ASN A 28 31.79 -1.63 7.12
C ASN A 28 31.98 -3.10 6.75
N GLY A 29 31.02 -3.70 5.99
CA GLY A 29 31.02 -5.10 5.62
C GLY A 29 30.49 -6.03 6.70
N GLU A 30 29.89 -5.51 7.79
CA GLU A 30 29.27 -6.32 8.82
C GLU A 30 27.97 -6.93 8.29
N LYS A 31 27.77 -8.22 8.60
CA LYS A 31 26.64 -9.02 8.09
C LYS A 31 25.51 -9.09 9.11
N TYR A 32 24.29 -8.77 8.65
CA TYR A 32 23.07 -8.79 9.43
C TYR A 32 22.03 -9.74 8.82
N LEU A 33 21.37 -10.52 9.65
CA LEU A 33 20.21 -11.31 9.23
C LEU A 33 18.97 -10.42 9.20
N ASP A 34 18.38 -10.26 8.01
CA ASP A 34 17.25 -9.35 7.79
C ASP A 34 15.90 -10.06 7.97
N PHE A 35 15.30 -9.92 9.15
CA PHE A 35 13.91 -10.29 9.41
C PHE A 35 12.90 -9.19 9.12
N ALA A 36 13.34 -7.96 8.85
CA ALA A 36 12.45 -6.84 8.53
C ALA A 36 11.99 -6.86 7.07
N THR A 37 12.84 -7.38 6.17
CA THR A 37 12.58 -7.56 4.73
C THR A 37 11.93 -6.35 4.06
N GLY A 38 12.37 -5.12 4.43
CA GLY A 38 11.77 -3.88 3.95
C GLY A 38 10.29 -3.70 4.36
N ILE A 39 9.91 -4.18 5.55
CA ILE A 39 8.54 -4.30 6.07
C ILE A 39 7.73 -5.26 5.18
N ALA A 40 8.20 -6.52 5.11
CA ALA A 40 7.59 -7.64 4.39
C ALA A 40 7.43 -7.43 2.86
N THR A 41 8.30 -6.63 2.24
CA THR A 41 8.27 -6.40 0.79
C THR A 41 9.23 -7.29 0.00
N ASN A 42 10.38 -7.67 0.58
CA ASN A 42 11.41 -8.49 -0.07
C ASN A 42 11.19 -9.98 0.16
N SER A 43 10.01 -10.50 -0.21
CA SER A 43 9.60 -11.90 0.06
C SER A 43 10.55 -12.96 -0.52
N LEU A 44 11.26 -12.66 -1.61
CA LEU A 44 12.24 -13.55 -2.25
C LEU A 44 13.68 -13.29 -1.79
N GLY A 45 13.87 -12.39 -0.81
CA GLY A 45 15.18 -11.96 -0.35
C GLY A 45 15.81 -10.89 -1.25
N HIS A 46 16.98 -10.42 -0.82
CA HIS A 46 17.73 -9.41 -1.54
C HIS A 46 18.41 -9.98 -2.77
N CYS A 47 18.39 -9.20 -3.84
CA CYS A 47 19.10 -9.49 -5.11
C CYS A 47 18.82 -10.90 -5.68
N HIS A 48 17.56 -11.37 -5.61
CA HIS A 48 17.19 -12.66 -6.17
C HIS A 48 17.60 -12.74 -7.66
N PRO A 49 18.42 -13.73 -8.10
CA PRO A 49 19.03 -13.72 -9.42
C PRO A 49 18.04 -13.60 -10.58
N HIS A 50 16.91 -14.31 -10.50
CA HIS A 50 15.86 -14.23 -11.53
C HIS A 50 15.25 -12.82 -11.63
N LEU A 51 14.99 -12.15 -10.49
CA LEU A 51 14.43 -10.79 -10.49
C LEU A 51 15.44 -9.78 -11.02
N VAL A 52 16.71 -9.90 -10.63
CA VAL A 52 17.78 -9.05 -11.15
C VAL A 52 17.89 -9.18 -12.67
N ALA A 53 17.92 -10.40 -13.19
CA ALA A 53 17.98 -10.64 -14.63
C ALA A 53 16.75 -10.08 -15.37
N ALA A 54 15.56 -10.28 -14.84
CA ALA A 54 14.31 -9.76 -15.43
C ALA A 54 14.29 -8.23 -15.48
N VAL A 55 14.75 -7.56 -14.42
CA VAL A 55 14.85 -6.09 -14.38
C VAL A 55 15.89 -5.59 -15.39
N GLN A 56 17.08 -6.21 -15.45
CA GLN A 56 18.13 -5.84 -16.41
C GLN A 56 17.65 -6.00 -17.86
N GLU A 57 16.98 -7.10 -18.17
CA GLU A 57 16.44 -7.34 -19.51
C GLU A 57 15.36 -6.30 -19.88
N GLN A 58 14.43 -6.02 -18.98
CA GLN A 58 13.36 -5.06 -19.24
C GLN A 58 13.88 -3.61 -19.29
N ALA A 59 14.86 -3.27 -18.45
CA ALA A 59 15.46 -1.94 -18.43
C ALA A 59 16.15 -1.57 -19.75
N ALA A 60 16.66 -2.57 -20.48
CA ALA A 60 17.25 -2.39 -21.81
C ALA A 60 16.22 -2.25 -22.94
N LYS A 61 14.92 -2.50 -22.68
CA LYS A 61 13.86 -2.47 -23.70
C LYS A 61 12.97 -1.24 -23.60
N LEU A 62 12.29 -1.08 -22.47
CA LEU A 62 11.26 -0.05 -22.32
C LEU A 62 10.97 0.19 -20.84
N TRP A 63 10.95 1.46 -20.42
CA TRP A 63 10.73 1.84 -19.04
C TRP A 63 9.29 2.26 -18.75
N HIS A 64 8.71 3.09 -19.64
CA HIS A 64 7.38 3.66 -19.42
C HIS A 64 6.73 4.11 -20.74
N VAL A 65 5.39 3.94 -20.83
CA VAL A 65 4.62 4.38 -22.01
C VAL A 65 3.30 5.09 -21.66
N SER A 66 2.94 5.27 -20.42
CA SER A 66 1.62 5.78 -20.01
C SER A 66 0.47 4.78 -20.20
N ASN A 67 -0.60 4.96 -19.42
CA ASN A 67 -1.86 4.18 -19.52
C ASN A 67 -2.68 4.48 -20.78
N LEU A 68 -2.19 5.35 -21.66
CA LEU A 68 -2.79 5.60 -22.98
C LEU A 68 -2.52 4.46 -23.98
N TYR A 69 -1.60 3.58 -23.66
CA TYR A 69 -1.19 2.47 -24.51
C TYR A 69 -1.35 1.12 -23.80
N ASN A 70 -1.55 0.07 -24.59
CA ASN A 70 -1.57 -1.29 -24.06
C ASN A 70 -0.16 -1.70 -23.61
N ILE A 71 -0.08 -2.27 -22.41
CA ILE A 71 1.17 -2.77 -21.81
C ILE A 71 1.06 -4.29 -21.68
N PRO A 72 1.70 -5.07 -22.58
CA PRO A 72 1.54 -6.53 -22.62
C PRO A 72 1.90 -7.23 -21.30
N GLN A 73 2.92 -6.74 -20.59
CA GLN A 73 3.33 -7.31 -19.30
C GLN A 73 2.27 -7.09 -18.22
N GLN A 74 1.63 -5.91 -18.21
CA GLN A 74 0.54 -5.58 -17.30
C GLN A 74 -0.66 -6.49 -17.55
N GLN A 75 -1.03 -6.69 -18.82
CA GLN A 75 -2.13 -7.58 -19.17
C GLN A 75 -1.87 -9.02 -18.70
N ARG A 76 -0.72 -9.59 -19.01
CA ARG A 76 -0.36 -10.96 -18.57
C ARG A 76 -0.37 -11.11 -17.06
N PHE A 77 0.05 -10.08 -16.33
CA PHE A 77 0.01 -10.10 -14.88
C PHE A 77 -1.41 -10.00 -14.34
N ALA A 78 -2.26 -9.14 -14.94
CA ALA A 78 -3.67 -9.06 -14.62
C ALA A 78 -4.39 -10.40 -14.83
N ASP A 79 -4.20 -11.03 -16.00
CA ASP A 79 -4.78 -12.34 -16.32
C ASP A 79 -4.42 -13.38 -15.26
N ARG A 80 -3.14 -13.44 -14.88
CA ARG A 80 -2.68 -14.37 -13.84
C ARG A 80 -3.28 -14.09 -12.45
N LEU A 81 -3.50 -12.83 -12.10
CA LEU A 81 -4.15 -12.46 -10.84
C LEU A 81 -5.64 -12.85 -10.85
N VAL A 82 -6.34 -12.61 -11.95
CA VAL A 82 -7.74 -13.00 -12.13
C VAL A 82 -7.88 -14.53 -12.06
N GLU A 83 -7.05 -15.28 -12.78
CA GLU A 83 -7.06 -16.76 -12.76
C GLU A 83 -6.84 -17.36 -11.34
N ASN A 84 -6.15 -16.65 -10.46
CA ASN A 84 -5.78 -17.14 -9.13
C ASN A 84 -6.50 -16.41 -7.97
N SER A 85 -7.57 -15.68 -8.25
CA SER A 85 -8.35 -14.96 -7.24
C SER A 85 -9.83 -14.95 -7.57
N PHE A 86 -10.62 -14.25 -6.76
CA PHE A 86 -12.05 -14.02 -7.02
C PHE A 86 -12.31 -12.81 -7.93
N ALA A 87 -11.27 -12.08 -8.30
CA ALA A 87 -11.41 -10.82 -9.04
C ALA A 87 -11.68 -11.05 -10.53
N ASP A 88 -12.53 -10.22 -11.14
CA ASP A 88 -12.77 -10.19 -12.58
C ASP A 88 -11.84 -9.21 -13.30
N THR A 89 -11.36 -8.19 -12.59
CA THR A 89 -10.45 -7.17 -13.14
C THR A 89 -9.43 -6.70 -12.11
N VAL A 90 -8.35 -6.08 -12.57
CA VAL A 90 -7.26 -5.59 -11.73
C VAL A 90 -6.96 -4.13 -12.07
N PHE A 91 -6.86 -3.29 -11.03
CA PHE A 91 -6.35 -1.93 -11.15
C PHE A 91 -4.92 -1.86 -10.61
N PHE A 92 -4.00 -1.31 -11.40
CA PHE A 92 -2.60 -1.13 -11.00
C PHE A 92 -2.31 0.30 -10.58
N CYS A 93 -1.53 0.46 -9.53
CA CYS A 93 -1.08 1.74 -8.99
C CYS A 93 0.34 1.60 -8.40
N ASN A 94 0.90 2.70 -7.88
CA ASN A 94 2.32 2.72 -7.48
C ASN A 94 2.53 2.35 -6.00
N SER A 95 1.49 2.36 -5.18
CA SER A 95 1.63 2.13 -3.73
C SER A 95 0.36 1.58 -3.10
N GLY A 96 0.50 0.97 -1.91
CA GLY A 96 -0.65 0.55 -1.10
C GLY A 96 -1.58 1.70 -0.71
N ALA A 97 -1.05 2.90 -0.49
CA ALA A 97 -1.87 4.09 -0.23
C ALA A 97 -2.76 4.44 -1.43
N GLU A 98 -2.22 4.40 -2.65
CA GLU A 98 -3.00 4.60 -3.88
C GLU A 98 -4.02 3.49 -4.11
N ALA A 99 -3.68 2.25 -3.78
CA ALA A 99 -4.63 1.13 -3.85
C ALA A 99 -5.81 1.35 -2.89
N MET A 100 -5.54 1.79 -1.66
CA MET A 100 -6.59 2.13 -0.70
C MET A 100 -7.44 3.33 -1.15
N GLU A 101 -6.82 4.39 -1.68
CA GLU A 101 -7.57 5.50 -2.31
C GLU A 101 -8.47 4.99 -3.44
N GLY A 102 -7.97 4.07 -4.27
CA GLY A 102 -8.73 3.39 -5.31
C GLY A 102 -9.93 2.63 -4.75
N CYS A 103 -9.72 1.79 -3.73
CA CYS A 103 -10.79 1.03 -3.07
C CYS A 103 -11.89 1.93 -2.50
N LEU A 104 -11.53 2.98 -1.77
CA LEU A 104 -12.47 3.92 -1.16
C LEU A 104 -13.30 4.65 -2.24
N LYS A 105 -12.64 5.09 -3.30
CA LYS A 105 -13.30 5.76 -4.43
C LYS A 105 -14.23 4.83 -5.19
N VAL A 106 -13.81 3.59 -5.47
CA VAL A 106 -14.63 2.60 -6.17
C VAL A 106 -15.86 2.23 -5.36
N ALA A 107 -15.71 1.99 -4.04
CA ALA A 107 -16.84 1.69 -3.17
C ALA A 107 -17.90 2.81 -3.20
N ARG A 108 -17.48 4.06 -3.02
CA ARG A 108 -18.40 5.22 -3.07
C ARG A 108 -19.02 5.41 -4.46
N LYS A 109 -18.20 5.30 -5.52
CA LYS A 109 -18.67 5.46 -6.90
C LYS A 109 -19.68 4.38 -7.30
N TYR A 110 -19.46 3.14 -6.86
CA TYR A 110 -20.39 2.03 -7.10
C TYR A 110 -21.78 2.36 -6.57
N HIS A 111 -21.92 2.76 -5.32
CA HIS A 111 -23.21 3.10 -4.73
C HIS A 111 -23.85 4.34 -5.37
N PHE A 112 -23.04 5.35 -5.68
CA PHE A 112 -23.52 6.53 -6.41
C PHE A 112 -24.17 6.17 -7.76
N GLU A 113 -23.51 5.34 -8.57
CA GLU A 113 -24.02 4.92 -9.89
C GLU A 113 -25.23 3.99 -9.79
N ASN A 114 -25.38 3.28 -8.66
CA ASN A 114 -26.55 2.41 -8.42
C ASN A 114 -27.72 3.14 -7.74
N GLY A 115 -27.71 4.48 -7.70
CA GLY A 115 -28.82 5.27 -7.18
C GLY A 115 -28.84 5.41 -5.66
N GLU A 116 -27.75 5.03 -4.98
CA GLU A 116 -27.59 5.10 -3.52
C GLU A 116 -26.49 6.12 -3.12
N PRO A 117 -26.57 7.39 -3.54
CA PRO A 117 -25.48 8.38 -3.35
C PRO A 117 -25.17 8.71 -1.89
N LYS A 118 -26.06 8.32 -0.96
CA LYS A 118 -25.84 8.52 0.49
C LYS A 118 -24.97 7.42 1.11
N ARG A 119 -24.75 6.31 0.43
CA ARG A 119 -23.89 5.21 0.91
C ARG A 119 -22.42 5.52 0.64
N GLU A 120 -21.86 6.39 1.45
CA GLU A 120 -20.49 6.91 1.34
C GLU A 120 -19.66 6.68 2.60
N GLU A 121 -20.26 6.13 3.66
CA GLU A 121 -19.60 5.85 4.91
C GLU A 121 -18.84 4.52 4.86
N ILE A 122 -17.66 4.50 5.50
CA ILE A 122 -16.74 3.35 5.54
C ILE A 122 -16.51 2.94 7.00
N VAL A 123 -16.70 1.68 7.30
CA VAL A 123 -16.33 1.11 8.60
C VAL A 123 -14.92 0.56 8.53
N CYS A 124 -14.06 0.98 9.44
CA CYS A 124 -12.66 0.62 9.53
C CYS A 124 -12.35 -0.04 10.88
N ALA A 125 -11.34 -0.89 10.92
CA ALA A 125 -10.86 -1.46 12.17
C ALA A 125 -9.84 -0.55 12.87
N THR A 126 -9.94 -0.43 14.20
CA THR A 126 -8.91 0.24 15.00
C THR A 126 -7.56 -0.45 14.85
N GLY A 127 -6.47 0.32 14.90
CA GLY A 127 -5.11 -0.18 14.72
C GLY A 127 -4.73 -0.52 13.28
N ALA A 128 -5.63 -0.31 12.29
CA ALA A 128 -5.33 -0.54 10.89
C ALA A 128 -4.38 0.52 10.32
N PHE A 129 -3.55 0.10 9.36
CA PHE A 129 -2.70 0.98 8.57
C PHE A 129 -3.11 0.92 7.09
N HIS A 130 -3.54 2.07 6.55
CA HIS A 130 -4.04 2.17 5.17
C HIS A 130 -3.20 3.10 4.28
N GLY A 131 -2.19 3.75 4.81
CA GLY A 131 -1.32 4.69 4.09
C GLY A 131 -1.16 6.02 4.80
N ARG A 132 -0.60 7.00 4.08
CA ARG A 132 -0.26 8.33 4.61
C ARG A 132 -0.89 9.49 3.83
N THR A 133 -1.81 9.23 2.90
CA THR A 133 -2.65 10.28 2.30
C THR A 133 -3.73 10.73 3.29
N LEU A 134 -4.31 11.90 3.12
CA LEU A 134 -5.31 12.41 4.07
C LEU A 134 -6.52 11.48 4.22
N THR A 135 -6.98 10.86 3.13
CA THR A 135 -8.09 9.90 3.15
C THR A 135 -7.69 8.60 3.83
N THR A 136 -6.52 8.05 3.52
CA THR A 136 -6.06 6.81 4.15
C THR A 136 -5.69 7.00 5.63
N LEU A 137 -5.27 8.21 6.03
CA LEU A 137 -5.12 8.59 7.44
C LEU A 137 -6.46 8.66 8.16
N SER A 138 -7.54 9.08 7.47
CA SER A 138 -8.90 9.06 8.03
C SER A 138 -9.44 7.64 8.18
N ALA A 139 -9.13 6.75 7.24
CA ALA A 139 -9.45 5.33 7.35
C ALA A 139 -8.62 4.60 8.42
N GLY A 140 -7.39 5.05 8.67
CA GLY A 140 -6.56 4.58 9.79
C GLY A 140 -6.98 5.20 11.12
N ASP A 141 -6.56 4.59 12.24
CA ASP A 141 -6.95 5.04 13.60
C ASP A 141 -5.78 5.62 14.41
N SER A 142 -4.65 5.91 13.81
CA SER A 142 -3.48 6.41 14.54
C SER A 142 -3.51 7.94 14.65
N GLU A 143 -3.82 8.47 15.83
CA GLU A 143 -3.78 9.91 16.12
C GLU A 143 -2.39 10.51 15.83
N LYS A 144 -1.33 9.80 16.20
CA LYS A 144 0.06 10.19 15.93
C LYS A 144 0.33 10.56 14.48
N TYR A 145 -0.36 9.92 13.53
CA TYR A 145 -0.16 10.18 12.09
C TYR A 145 -1.14 11.23 11.54
N ARG A 146 -2.10 11.67 12.36
CA ARG A 146 -3.16 12.61 11.95
C ARG A 146 -2.97 14.00 12.53
N GLU A 147 -2.29 14.10 13.66
CA GLU A 147 -2.09 15.35 14.38
C GLU A 147 -1.42 16.42 13.50
N GLY A 148 -2.01 17.61 13.45
CA GLY A 148 -1.47 18.77 12.76
C GLY A 148 -1.73 18.84 11.25
N PHE A 149 -2.43 17.85 10.64
CA PHE A 149 -2.68 17.83 9.19
C PHE A 149 -4.05 18.37 8.76
N GLY A 150 -4.72 19.12 9.65
CA GLY A 150 -5.95 19.85 9.33
C GLY A 150 -7.21 18.98 9.27
N PRO A 151 -8.29 19.49 8.63
CA PRO A 151 -9.55 18.78 8.57
C PRO A 151 -9.41 17.47 7.78
N ARG A 152 -10.12 16.46 8.25
CA ARG A 152 -10.12 15.11 7.65
C ARG A 152 -11.35 14.93 6.78
N PRO A 153 -11.26 14.12 5.71
CA PRO A 153 -12.45 13.60 5.05
C PRO A 153 -13.35 12.88 6.06
N ASP A 154 -14.64 13.17 6.03
CA ASP A 154 -15.65 12.54 6.87
C ASP A 154 -16.09 11.17 6.34
N GLY A 155 -16.96 10.50 7.12
CA GLY A 155 -17.57 9.22 6.74
C GLY A 155 -16.72 8.00 7.06
N PHE A 156 -15.85 8.08 8.06
CA PHE A 156 -15.08 6.93 8.57
C PHE A 156 -15.46 6.60 10.00
N HIS A 157 -15.90 5.36 10.24
CA HIS A 157 -16.28 4.84 11.56
C HIS A 157 -15.30 3.75 11.98
N HIS A 158 -14.71 3.87 13.16
CA HIS A 158 -13.72 2.93 13.67
C HIS A 158 -14.33 2.00 14.71
N VAL A 159 -14.09 0.70 14.55
CA VAL A 159 -14.55 -0.36 15.44
C VAL A 159 -13.38 -1.25 15.87
N ALA A 160 -13.50 -1.89 17.02
CA ALA A 160 -12.45 -2.81 17.48
C ALA A 160 -12.25 -3.98 16.49
N PHE A 161 -10.99 -4.28 16.16
CA PHE A 161 -10.66 -5.41 15.28
C PHE A 161 -11.18 -6.72 15.88
N GLY A 162 -11.87 -7.51 15.06
CA GLY A 162 -12.47 -8.79 15.48
C GLY A 162 -13.79 -8.66 16.25
N ASN A 163 -14.29 -7.46 16.56
CA ASN A 163 -15.57 -7.26 17.22
C ASN A 163 -16.72 -7.11 16.21
N LEU A 164 -17.33 -8.23 15.85
CA LEU A 164 -18.46 -8.25 14.91
C LEU A 164 -19.70 -7.52 15.43
N ASN A 165 -19.89 -7.41 16.75
CA ASN A 165 -21.03 -6.70 17.30
C ASN A 165 -20.88 -5.18 17.12
N GLU A 166 -19.70 -4.63 17.38
CA GLU A 166 -19.41 -3.23 17.09
C GLU A 166 -19.53 -2.94 15.58
N MET A 167 -19.00 -3.84 14.72
CA MET A 167 -19.11 -3.69 13.28
C MET A 167 -20.57 -3.63 12.83
N ARG A 168 -21.43 -4.54 13.31
CA ARG A 168 -22.87 -4.51 13.02
C ARG A 168 -23.57 -3.25 13.52
N ALA A 169 -23.18 -2.77 14.71
CA ALA A 169 -23.75 -1.56 15.28
C ALA A 169 -23.32 -0.28 14.54
N ALA A 170 -22.12 -0.28 13.93
CA ALA A 170 -21.61 0.84 13.14
C ALA A 170 -22.19 0.89 11.71
N MET A 171 -22.78 -0.20 11.23
CA MET A 171 -23.41 -0.23 9.91
C MET A 171 -24.75 0.52 9.91
N SER A 172 -24.97 1.32 8.89
CA SER A 172 -26.19 2.08 8.66
C SER A 172 -26.63 1.97 7.17
N ASP A 173 -27.70 2.63 6.82
CA ASP A 173 -28.14 2.81 5.42
C ASP A 173 -27.17 3.64 4.58
N LYS A 174 -26.18 4.29 5.22
CA LYS A 174 -25.13 5.07 4.56
C LYS A 174 -23.83 4.31 4.37
N THR A 175 -23.68 3.13 4.97
CA THR A 175 -22.46 2.32 4.88
C THR A 175 -22.35 1.63 3.53
#